data_b3a685182394f95c41951d9df0ece29a
#
_entry.id   b3a685182394f95c41951d9df0ece29a
#
_cell.length_a   1.000
_cell.length_b   1.000
_cell.length_c   1.000
_cell.angle_alpha   90.00
_cell.angle_beta   90.00
_cell.angle_gamma   90.00
#
_symmetry.space_group_name_H-M   'P 1'
#
loop_
_entity.id
_entity.type
_entity.pdbx_description
1 polymer ?
#
loop_
_entity_poly.entity_id
_entity_poly.type
_entity_poly.pdbx_seq_one_letter_code
_entity_poly.pdbx_strand_id
1 'polypeptide(L)'
;MKKPINQLLIPLLATFVLVFSCGESDSPTQTVSSSSSTTKEDELSLDEQVVEIDLVAEEAAIRTEHQALVEDINSRDRDPNVVTAHWLERGSVLMSHNFFGELVASKSLQKIRGSWKVVFKRRAPWPMKSEIETLSIDEKRGQTARIEGLFEYQSRTRRPFKALYQKNKEGKWKIKAMDYGDNGFIKGFKIVN
;
A
#
# COMPACT_ATOMS: atom_id res chain seq x y z
N MET A 1 26.97 -39.59 -25.16
CA MET A 1 26.77 -40.01 -23.77
C MET A 1 25.53 -39.29 -23.22
N LYS A 2 24.42 -39.99 -23.08
CA LYS A 2 23.14 -39.44 -22.60
C LYS A 2 23.04 -39.75 -21.08
N LYS A 3 22.81 -38.74 -20.25
CA LYS A 3 22.49 -38.92 -18.81
C LYS A 3 20.98 -38.94 -18.62
N PRO A 4 20.46 -39.80 -17.75
CA PRO A 4 19.03 -39.95 -17.56
C PRO A 4 18.44 -38.90 -16.61
N ILE A 5 17.20 -38.55 -16.91
CA ILE A 5 16.31 -37.67 -16.14
C ILE A 5 15.78 -38.49 -14.94
N ASN A 6 16.05 -38.04 -13.73
CA ASN A 6 15.41 -38.55 -12.54
C ASN A 6 14.09 -37.80 -12.31
N GLN A 7 13.00 -38.51 -12.52
CA GLN A 7 11.68 -38.12 -12.06
C GLN A 7 11.56 -38.46 -10.57
N LEU A 8 11.27 -37.46 -9.77
CA LEU A 8 10.83 -37.68 -8.39
C LEU A 8 9.37 -37.20 -8.27
N LEU A 9 8.48 -38.17 -8.29
CA LEU A 9 7.08 -38.05 -7.90
C LEU A 9 7.02 -37.96 -6.37
N ILE A 10 6.32 -37.01 -5.85
CA ILE A 10 5.81 -37.04 -4.47
C ILE A 10 4.36 -36.55 -4.49
N PRO A 11 3.42 -37.41 -4.14
CA PRO A 11 2.06 -36.99 -3.82
C PRO A 11 1.95 -36.81 -2.30
N LEU A 12 1.33 -35.78 -1.82
CA LEU A 12 0.69 -35.81 -0.52
C LEU A 12 -0.53 -34.88 -0.50
N LEU A 13 -1.68 -35.54 -0.62
CA LEU A 13 -2.99 -35.00 -0.22
C LEU A 13 -2.99 -34.80 1.31
N ALA A 14 -3.44 -33.65 1.75
CA ALA A 14 -3.96 -33.49 3.09
C ALA A 14 -5.27 -32.70 3.02
N THR A 15 -6.36 -33.45 3.07
CA THR A 15 -7.73 -32.98 3.20
C THR A 15 -7.93 -32.52 4.65
N PHE A 16 -8.24 -31.26 4.85
CA PHE A 16 -8.68 -30.76 6.16
C PHE A 16 -10.16 -30.39 6.06
N VAL A 17 -10.95 -31.23 6.70
CA VAL A 17 -12.39 -31.01 6.92
C VAL A 17 -12.53 -30.18 8.19
N LEU A 18 -13.11 -28.99 8.08
CA LEU A 18 -13.55 -28.19 9.22
C LEU A 18 -15.05 -28.25 9.35
N VAL A 19 -15.46 -28.81 10.46
CA VAL A 19 -16.84 -29.00 10.90
C VAL A 19 -17.41 -27.64 11.34
N PHE A 20 -18.54 -27.26 10.75
CA PHE A 20 -19.39 -26.16 11.21
C PHE A 20 -20.17 -26.62 12.44
N SER A 21 -20.04 -25.89 13.54
CA SER A 21 -20.95 -26.00 14.68
C SER A 21 -21.87 -24.78 14.68
N CYS A 22 -23.14 -25.03 14.38
CA CYS A 22 -24.25 -24.13 14.65
C CYS A 22 -24.54 -24.12 16.15
N GLY A 23 -24.61 -22.95 16.75
CA GLY A 23 -25.15 -22.72 18.09
C GLY A 23 -26.29 -21.72 17.97
N GLU A 24 -27.50 -22.25 17.99
CA GLU A 24 -28.74 -21.52 18.23
C GLU A 24 -28.87 -21.22 19.74
N SER A 25 -29.24 -20.02 20.12
CA SER A 25 -29.72 -19.77 21.45
C SER A 25 -30.73 -18.63 21.48
N ASP A 26 -31.86 -18.99 22.02
CA ASP A 26 -33.14 -18.31 22.13
C ASP A 26 -33.10 -16.97 22.87
N SER A 27 -34.08 -16.14 22.49
CA SER A 27 -34.56 -14.96 23.20
C SER A 27 -35.27 -15.32 24.50
N PRO A 28 -35.37 -14.41 25.46
CA PRO A 28 -36.69 -14.03 25.91
C PRO A 28 -36.94 -12.51 25.94
N THR A 29 -38.11 -12.20 25.48
CA THR A 29 -38.90 -10.98 25.63
C THR A 29 -39.06 -10.60 27.10
N GLN A 30 -38.72 -9.35 27.45
CA GLN A 30 -39.32 -8.72 28.64
C GLN A 30 -39.78 -7.30 28.30
N THR A 31 -41.08 -7.15 28.38
CA THR A 31 -41.84 -5.91 28.38
C THR A 31 -41.90 -5.39 29.82
N VAL A 32 -41.49 -4.16 30.08
CA VAL A 32 -41.99 -3.36 31.22
C VAL A 32 -41.84 -1.87 30.93
N SER A 33 -42.98 -1.22 30.79
CA SER A 33 -43.48 0.03 31.38
C SER A 33 -42.58 1.28 31.47
N SER A 34 -43.07 2.27 30.78
CA SER A 34 -43.09 3.73 31.00
C SER A 34 -42.71 4.25 32.39
N SER A 35 -41.73 5.17 32.43
CA SER A 35 -41.79 6.34 33.29
C SER A 35 -41.07 7.51 32.61
N SER A 36 -41.83 8.57 32.40
CA SER A 36 -41.40 9.88 31.93
C SER A 36 -40.49 10.53 32.98
N SER A 37 -39.29 10.92 32.55
CA SER A 37 -38.54 11.97 33.22
C SER A 37 -37.90 12.87 32.18
N THR A 38 -38.43 14.07 32.09
CA THR A 38 -37.91 15.24 31.40
C THR A 38 -36.51 15.53 31.89
N THR A 39 -35.51 15.26 31.08
CA THR A 39 -34.15 15.73 31.32
C THR A 39 -33.74 16.57 30.11
N LYS A 40 -33.37 17.80 30.41
CA LYS A 40 -32.92 18.84 29.51
C LYS A 40 -31.93 18.27 28.49
N GLU A 41 -32.23 18.49 27.21
CA GLU A 41 -31.30 18.39 26.11
C GLU A 41 -30.25 19.49 26.30
N ASP A 42 -29.08 19.14 26.85
CA ASP A 42 -27.85 19.85 26.60
C ASP A 42 -27.45 19.45 25.18
N GLU A 43 -27.83 20.26 24.18
CA GLU A 43 -27.22 20.29 22.88
C GLU A 43 -25.75 20.65 23.08
N LEU A 44 -24.89 19.64 23.25
CA LEU A 44 -23.48 19.73 22.97
C LEU A 44 -23.35 19.86 21.43
N SER A 45 -23.45 21.10 20.97
CA SER A 45 -22.97 21.50 19.67
C SER A 45 -21.46 21.16 19.62
N LEU A 46 -21.15 19.96 19.18
CA LEU A 46 -19.84 19.63 18.69
C LEU A 46 -19.69 20.44 17.40
N ASP A 47 -19.17 21.67 17.54
CA ASP A 47 -18.56 22.38 16.41
C ASP A 47 -17.49 21.44 15.82
N GLU A 48 -17.91 20.67 14.84
CA GLU A 48 -17.01 19.92 13.96
C GLU A 48 -16.19 20.98 13.22
N GLN A 49 -15.05 21.37 13.79
CA GLN A 49 -14.10 22.26 13.14
C GLN A 49 -13.73 21.59 11.82
N VAL A 50 -14.33 22.05 10.75
CA VAL A 50 -13.94 21.71 9.39
C VAL A 50 -12.53 22.28 9.21
N VAL A 51 -11.53 21.43 9.43
CA VAL A 51 -10.14 21.78 9.14
C VAL A 51 -10.05 21.92 7.63
N GLU A 52 -9.96 23.16 7.17
CA GLU A 52 -9.76 23.45 5.76
C GLU A 52 -8.40 22.86 5.33
N ILE A 53 -8.43 21.91 4.41
CA ILE A 53 -7.23 21.24 3.92
C ILE A 53 -6.67 22.08 2.79
N ASP A 54 -5.46 22.59 2.94
CA ASP A 54 -4.71 23.22 1.86
C ASP A 54 -4.23 22.16 0.86
N LEU A 55 -5.08 21.87 -0.12
CA LEU A 55 -4.80 20.86 -1.15
C LEU A 55 -3.55 21.18 -1.97
N VAL A 56 -3.21 22.44 -2.16
CA VAL A 56 -2.03 22.86 -2.92
C VAL A 56 -0.75 22.53 -2.15
N ALA A 57 -0.73 22.84 -0.86
CA ALA A 57 0.40 22.50 0.00
C ALA A 57 0.56 20.97 0.14
N GLU A 58 -0.54 20.23 0.27
CA GLU A 58 -0.52 18.78 0.35
C GLU A 58 -0.02 18.13 -0.95
N GLU A 59 -0.45 18.62 -2.10
CA GLU A 59 0.05 18.13 -3.39
C GLU A 59 1.56 18.39 -3.52
N ALA A 60 2.04 19.55 -3.17
CA ALA A 60 3.46 19.89 -3.19
C ALA A 60 4.27 18.96 -2.27
N ALA A 61 3.75 18.68 -1.07
CA ALA A 61 4.40 17.77 -0.12
C ALA A 61 4.51 16.33 -0.66
N ILE A 62 3.46 15.82 -1.31
CA ILE A 62 3.48 14.49 -1.92
C ILE A 62 4.48 14.41 -3.07
N ARG A 63 4.51 15.43 -3.94
CA ARG A 63 5.48 15.49 -5.05
C ARG A 63 6.92 15.53 -4.54
N THR A 64 7.16 16.28 -3.47
CA THR A 64 8.48 16.35 -2.82
C THR A 64 8.90 15.00 -2.24
N GLU A 65 8.00 14.30 -1.53
CA GLU A 65 8.28 12.98 -0.97
C GLU A 65 8.54 11.94 -2.09
N HIS A 66 7.78 12.01 -3.20
CA HIS A 66 8.01 11.13 -4.34
C HIS A 66 9.35 11.40 -5.03
N GLN A 67 9.72 12.65 -5.18
CA GLN A 67 11.02 13.03 -5.75
C GLN A 67 12.17 12.54 -4.86
N ALA A 68 12.07 12.72 -3.54
CA ALA A 68 13.06 12.23 -2.59
C ALA A 68 13.23 10.69 -2.68
N LEU A 69 12.12 9.94 -2.82
CA LEU A 69 12.20 8.50 -3.09
C LEU A 69 13.04 8.20 -4.34
N VAL A 70 12.80 8.91 -5.45
CA VAL A 70 13.52 8.69 -6.71
C VAL A 70 15.02 9.03 -6.57
N GLU A 71 15.34 10.08 -5.85
CA GLU A 71 16.72 10.49 -5.54
C GLU A 71 17.43 9.42 -4.72
N ASP A 72 16.78 8.89 -3.69
CA ASP A 72 17.34 7.84 -2.84
C ASP A 72 17.52 6.52 -3.61
N ILE A 73 16.60 6.17 -4.50
CA ILE A 73 16.77 5.02 -5.42
C ILE A 73 18.00 5.21 -6.30
N ASN A 74 18.28 6.43 -6.76
CA ASN A 74 19.38 6.77 -7.65
C ASN A 74 20.69 7.07 -6.91
N SER A 75 20.68 7.10 -5.58
CA SER A 75 21.87 7.41 -4.78
C SER A 75 22.99 6.41 -5.00
N ARG A 76 24.24 6.84 -4.79
CA ARG A 76 25.42 5.96 -4.94
C ARG A 76 25.44 4.83 -3.92
N ASP A 77 24.98 5.11 -2.71
CA ASP A 77 25.06 4.20 -1.58
C ASP A 77 24.12 3.01 -1.70
N ARG A 78 23.06 3.18 -2.51
CA ARG A 78 22.08 2.11 -2.79
C ARG A 78 21.63 1.39 -1.52
N ASP A 79 21.32 2.16 -0.47
CA ASP A 79 20.88 1.59 0.80
C ASP A 79 19.37 1.28 0.76
N PRO A 80 18.98 -0.01 0.85
CA PRO A 80 17.57 -0.38 0.91
C PRO A 80 16.83 0.20 2.12
N ASN A 81 17.54 0.57 3.20
CA ASN A 81 16.92 1.17 4.38
C ASN A 81 16.47 2.60 4.08
N VAL A 82 17.31 3.37 3.39
CA VAL A 82 16.98 4.75 3.00
C VAL A 82 15.75 4.75 2.10
N VAL A 83 15.74 3.94 1.04
CA VAL A 83 14.58 3.82 0.14
C VAL A 83 13.32 3.38 0.89
N THR A 84 13.43 2.41 1.81
CA THR A 84 12.25 1.94 2.55
C THR A 84 11.79 2.88 3.66
N ALA A 85 12.54 3.91 4.02
CA ALA A 85 12.10 4.97 4.92
C ALA A 85 10.95 5.83 4.35
N HIS A 86 10.76 5.82 3.03
CA HIS A 86 9.62 6.45 2.36
C HIS A 86 8.30 5.68 2.51
N TRP A 87 8.33 4.48 3.07
CA TRP A 87 7.17 3.61 3.22
C TRP A 87 6.60 3.67 4.63
N LEU A 88 5.30 3.41 4.77
CA LEU A 88 4.70 3.19 6.09
C LEU A 88 5.30 1.94 6.75
N GLU A 89 5.47 2.00 8.06
CA GLU A 89 6.02 0.87 8.81
C GLU A 89 5.15 -0.38 8.75
N ARG A 90 3.82 -0.19 8.71
CA ARG A 90 2.86 -1.29 8.75
C ARG A 90 1.91 -1.26 7.56
N GLY A 91 1.60 -2.45 7.08
CA GLY A 91 0.61 -2.68 6.02
C GLY A 91 1.02 -2.13 4.66
N SER A 92 2.32 -1.90 4.43
CA SER A 92 2.84 -1.45 3.15
C SER A 92 2.96 -2.60 2.15
N VAL A 93 2.69 -2.30 0.88
CA VAL A 93 2.73 -3.29 -0.20
C VAL A 93 3.43 -2.73 -1.43
N LEU A 94 4.34 -3.53 -1.96
CA LEU A 94 4.96 -3.30 -3.28
C LEU A 94 4.56 -4.42 -4.23
N MET A 95 3.96 -4.05 -5.36
CA MET A 95 3.70 -4.93 -6.49
C MET A 95 4.65 -4.58 -7.62
N SER A 96 5.39 -5.56 -8.12
CA SER A 96 6.34 -5.36 -9.22
C SER A 96 6.62 -6.68 -9.93
N HIS A 97 7.17 -6.60 -11.13
CA HIS A 97 7.69 -7.79 -11.80
C HIS A 97 9.13 -8.05 -11.37
N ASN A 98 9.44 -9.32 -11.13
CA ASN A 98 10.81 -9.74 -10.90
C ASN A 98 11.61 -9.78 -12.23
N PHE A 99 12.88 -10.16 -12.17
CA PHE A 99 13.73 -10.20 -13.36
C PHE A 99 13.34 -11.28 -14.40
N PHE A 100 12.49 -12.22 -14.00
CA PHE A 100 11.94 -13.24 -14.89
C PHE A 100 10.58 -12.83 -15.48
N GLY A 101 10.08 -11.63 -15.15
CA GLY A 101 8.79 -11.13 -15.61
C GLY A 101 7.61 -11.63 -14.78
N GLU A 102 7.85 -12.33 -13.68
CA GLU A 102 6.78 -12.80 -12.79
C GLU A 102 6.34 -11.67 -11.85
N LEU A 103 5.03 -11.55 -11.66
CA LEU A 103 4.44 -10.58 -10.73
C LEU A 103 4.70 -11.01 -9.29
N VAL A 104 5.28 -10.13 -8.51
CA VAL A 104 5.64 -10.36 -7.10
C VAL A 104 5.02 -9.31 -6.21
N ALA A 105 4.34 -9.77 -5.14
CA ALA A 105 3.79 -8.93 -4.09
C ALA A 105 4.63 -9.00 -2.82
N SER A 106 5.23 -7.88 -2.42
CA SER A 106 5.95 -7.72 -1.15
C SER A 106 5.03 -7.03 -0.13
N LYS A 107 4.40 -7.82 0.76
CA LYS A 107 3.35 -7.37 1.70
C LYS A 107 3.88 -6.99 3.10
N SER A 108 5.10 -6.51 3.21
CA SER A 108 5.64 -5.95 4.46
C SER A 108 6.88 -5.11 4.18
N LEU A 109 7.20 -4.19 5.07
CA LEU A 109 8.39 -3.34 4.92
C LEU A 109 9.68 -4.16 4.80
N GLN A 110 9.79 -5.26 5.55
CA GLN A 110 10.93 -6.17 5.46
C GLN A 110 11.06 -6.83 4.08
N LYS A 111 9.94 -7.29 3.50
CA LYS A 111 9.92 -7.87 2.15
C LYS A 111 10.23 -6.83 1.09
N ILE A 112 9.69 -5.61 1.21
CA ILE A 112 9.98 -4.49 0.32
C ILE A 112 11.48 -4.15 0.36
N ARG A 113 12.08 -4.08 1.55
CA ARG A 113 13.52 -3.89 1.73
C ARG A 113 14.32 -5.01 1.09
N GLY A 114 13.88 -6.25 1.23
CA GLY A 114 14.48 -7.41 0.55
C GLY A 114 14.46 -7.27 -0.97
N SER A 115 13.36 -6.80 -1.54
CA SER A 115 13.22 -6.56 -2.98
C SER A 115 14.21 -5.50 -3.46
N TRP A 116 14.32 -4.36 -2.78
CA TRP A 116 15.31 -3.33 -3.10
C TRP A 116 16.74 -3.82 -2.94
N LYS A 117 17.04 -4.63 -1.93
CA LYS A 117 18.36 -5.25 -1.76
C LYS A 117 18.75 -6.13 -2.98
N VAL A 118 17.80 -6.87 -3.53
CA VAL A 118 18.02 -7.67 -4.75
C VAL A 118 18.25 -6.78 -5.96
N VAL A 119 17.43 -5.74 -6.12
CA VAL A 119 17.56 -4.75 -7.21
C VAL A 119 18.95 -4.11 -7.17
N PHE A 120 19.38 -3.61 -6.03
CA PHE A 120 20.67 -2.93 -5.86
C PHE A 120 21.89 -3.83 -6.06
N LYS A 121 21.80 -5.11 -5.71
CA LYS A 121 22.88 -6.08 -5.94
C LYS A 121 23.13 -6.38 -7.40
N ARG A 122 22.12 -6.26 -8.26
CA ARG A 122 22.21 -6.68 -9.66
C ARG A 122 22.87 -5.64 -10.59
N ARG A 123 23.58 -4.65 -10.06
CA ARG A 123 24.34 -3.65 -10.83
C ARG A 123 23.57 -3.13 -12.06
N ALA A 124 22.28 -3.01 -11.96
CA ALA A 124 21.48 -2.50 -13.05
C ALA A 124 21.92 -1.07 -13.37
N PRO A 125 22.08 -0.71 -14.63
CA PRO A 125 22.38 0.69 -14.98
C PRO A 125 21.20 1.54 -14.51
N TRP A 126 21.50 2.52 -13.70
CA TRP A 126 20.64 3.57 -13.24
C TRP A 126 20.90 4.82 -14.10
N PRO A 127 19.99 5.72 -14.29
CA PRO A 127 19.00 6.19 -13.33
C PRO A 127 17.57 5.69 -13.57
N MET A 128 16.78 5.65 -12.52
CA MET A 128 15.32 5.61 -12.56
C MET A 128 14.79 7.04 -12.72
N LYS A 129 13.84 7.25 -13.62
CA LYS A 129 13.05 8.47 -13.73
C LYS A 129 11.60 8.14 -13.42
N SER A 130 10.91 9.05 -12.78
CA SER A 130 9.48 8.93 -12.48
C SER A 130 8.79 10.25 -12.74
N GLU A 131 7.67 10.20 -13.43
CA GLU A 131 6.85 11.36 -13.78
C GLU A 131 5.43 11.12 -13.26
N ILE A 132 4.94 12.02 -12.42
CA ILE A 132 3.56 11.99 -11.91
C ILE A 132 2.68 12.68 -12.92
N GLU A 133 1.76 11.93 -13.54
CA GLU A 133 0.78 12.46 -14.50
C GLU A 133 -0.49 12.93 -13.80
N THR A 134 -0.95 12.16 -12.79
CA THR A 134 -2.14 12.52 -12.01
C THR A 134 -1.88 12.36 -10.52
N LEU A 135 -2.46 13.27 -9.74
CA LEU A 135 -2.45 13.25 -8.29
C LEU A 135 -3.86 13.58 -7.80
N SER A 136 -4.39 12.78 -6.88
CA SER A 136 -5.69 12.98 -6.24
C SER A 136 -5.53 12.81 -4.74
N ILE A 137 -6.11 13.69 -3.95
CA ILE A 137 -6.15 13.60 -2.49
C ILE A 137 -7.58 13.29 -2.07
N ASP A 138 -7.76 12.44 -1.06
CA ASP A 138 -9.07 12.19 -0.45
C ASP A 138 -9.50 13.44 0.31
N GLU A 139 -10.37 14.24 -0.31
CA GLU A 139 -10.83 15.54 0.20
C GLU A 139 -11.56 15.43 1.53
N LYS A 140 -12.20 14.29 1.81
CA LYS A 140 -12.97 14.12 3.06
C LYS A 140 -12.08 14.03 4.29
N ARG A 141 -10.89 13.50 4.14
CA ARG A 141 -9.99 13.21 5.27
C ARG A 141 -8.60 13.84 5.12
N GLY A 142 -8.16 14.17 3.91
CA GLY A 142 -6.82 14.71 3.65
C GLY A 142 -5.66 13.79 4.10
N GLN A 143 -5.96 12.50 4.33
CA GLN A 143 -5.02 11.54 4.93
C GLN A 143 -4.47 10.55 3.91
N THR A 144 -5.08 10.47 2.74
CA THR A 144 -4.74 9.50 1.69
C THR A 144 -4.68 10.21 0.36
N ALA A 145 -3.65 9.90 -0.43
CA ALA A 145 -3.52 10.39 -1.79
C ALA A 145 -3.19 9.25 -2.73
N ARG A 146 -3.62 9.40 -3.98
CA ARG A 146 -3.31 8.49 -5.07
C ARG A 146 -2.55 9.24 -6.13
N ILE A 147 -1.47 8.63 -6.62
CA ILE A 147 -0.75 9.11 -7.79
C ILE A 147 -0.72 8.04 -8.86
N GLU A 148 -0.74 8.49 -10.11
CA GLU A 148 -0.49 7.67 -11.29
C GLU A 148 0.52 8.39 -12.16
N GLY A 149 1.32 7.63 -12.89
CA GLY A 149 2.33 8.19 -13.74
C GLY A 149 3.14 7.15 -14.48
N LEU A 150 4.26 7.60 -15.00
CA LEU A 150 5.18 6.76 -15.75
C LEU A 150 6.52 6.69 -15.02
N PHE A 151 7.12 5.50 -15.02
CA PHE A 151 8.50 5.34 -14.61
C PHE A 151 9.34 4.79 -15.76
N GLU A 152 10.56 5.24 -15.85
CA GLU A 152 11.56 4.78 -16.79
C GLU A 152 12.71 4.17 -16.01
N TYR A 153 13.08 2.98 -16.40
CA TYR A 153 14.17 2.25 -15.77
C TYR A 153 15.21 1.88 -16.85
N GLN A 154 16.45 2.28 -16.64
CA GLN A 154 17.55 2.01 -17.57
C GLN A 154 17.35 2.62 -18.96
N SER A 155 16.78 3.80 -19.07
CA SER A 155 16.48 4.44 -20.37
C SER A 155 15.73 3.52 -21.36
N ARG A 156 14.98 2.57 -20.80
CA ARG A 156 14.15 1.65 -21.58
C ARG A 156 12.68 2.08 -21.54
N THR A 157 11.82 1.24 -22.02
CA THR A 157 10.39 1.51 -22.17
C THR A 157 9.78 2.11 -20.91
N ARG A 158 9.17 3.28 -21.03
CA ARG A 158 8.32 3.86 -19.98
C ARG A 158 7.19 2.90 -19.64
N ARG A 159 6.95 2.72 -18.35
CA ARG A 159 5.89 1.85 -17.84
C ARG A 159 5.02 2.62 -16.86
N PRO A 160 3.72 2.33 -16.82
CA PRO A 160 2.84 2.96 -15.83
C PRO A 160 3.19 2.51 -14.41
N PHE A 161 2.86 3.37 -13.46
CA PHE A 161 2.82 3.01 -12.05
C PHE A 161 1.63 3.67 -11.38
N LYS A 162 1.18 3.08 -10.28
CA LYS A 162 0.22 3.67 -9.36
C LYS A 162 0.75 3.59 -7.95
N ALA A 163 0.49 4.61 -7.13
CA ALA A 163 0.82 4.57 -5.72
C ALA A 163 -0.28 5.17 -4.85
N LEU A 164 -0.39 4.62 -3.65
CA LEU A 164 -1.15 5.20 -2.56
C LEU A 164 -0.19 5.76 -1.53
N TYR A 165 -0.36 7.02 -1.21
CA TYR A 165 0.28 7.69 -0.10
C TYR A 165 -0.68 7.82 1.06
N GLN A 166 -0.18 7.76 2.27
CA GLN A 166 -0.94 7.95 3.49
C GLN A 166 -0.10 8.74 4.49
N LYS A 167 -0.71 9.67 5.21
CA LYS A 167 -0.04 10.36 6.31
C LYS A 167 0.22 9.37 7.45
N ASN A 168 1.44 9.41 7.98
CA ASN A 168 1.78 8.71 9.19
C ASN A 168 1.26 9.47 10.43
N LYS A 169 1.54 8.98 11.62
CA LYS A 169 1.11 9.62 12.89
C LYS A 169 1.70 11.02 13.11
N GLU A 170 2.79 11.33 12.43
CA GLU A 170 3.48 12.63 12.47
C GLU A 170 2.96 13.60 11.39
N GLY A 171 1.93 13.21 10.62
CA GLY A 171 1.39 14.00 9.52
C GLY A 171 2.23 13.97 8.24
N LYS A 172 3.29 13.16 8.17
CA LYS A 172 4.16 13.06 6.99
C LYS A 172 3.59 12.06 5.98
N TRP A 173 3.64 12.43 4.70
CA TRP A 173 3.25 11.53 3.62
C TRP A 173 4.23 10.36 3.50
N LYS A 174 3.70 9.14 3.42
CA LYS A 174 4.45 7.89 3.25
C LYS A 174 3.73 6.95 2.29
N ILE A 175 4.49 6.13 1.60
CA ILE A 175 3.95 5.17 0.64
C ILE A 175 3.25 4.05 1.39
N LYS A 176 1.96 3.88 1.13
CA LYS A 176 1.15 2.76 1.59
C LYS A 176 1.21 1.58 0.62
N ALA A 177 1.12 1.89 -0.68
CA ALA A 177 1.21 0.88 -1.72
C ALA A 177 1.86 1.47 -2.97
N MET A 178 2.61 0.64 -3.69
CA MET A 178 3.19 0.96 -4.99
C MET A 178 2.96 -0.22 -5.93
N ASP A 179 2.41 0.07 -7.11
CA ASP A 179 2.17 -0.91 -8.17
C ASP A 179 2.95 -0.49 -9.42
N TYR A 180 4.12 -1.08 -9.62
CA TYR A 180 4.93 -0.87 -10.81
C TYR A 180 4.46 -1.78 -11.94
N GLY A 181 3.94 -1.20 -13.00
CA GLY A 181 3.40 -1.89 -14.16
C GLY A 181 1.88 -1.83 -14.26
N ASP A 182 1.21 -1.14 -13.31
CA ASP A 182 -0.26 -1.01 -13.24
C ASP A 182 -0.97 -2.36 -13.37
N ASN A 183 -0.71 -3.24 -12.42
CA ASN A 183 -1.23 -4.61 -12.41
C ASN A 183 -2.67 -4.69 -11.86
N GLY A 184 -3.34 -3.56 -11.70
CA GLY A 184 -4.71 -3.48 -11.19
C GLY A 184 -4.84 -3.65 -9.68
N PHE A 185 -3.72 -3.59 -8.96
CA PHE A 185 -3.66 -3.78 -7.52
C PHE A 185 -4.16 -2.56 -6.72
N ILE A 186 -4.10 -1.36 -7.31
CA ILE A 186 -4.60 -0.12 -6.73
C ILE A 186 -5.82 0.34 -7.50
N LYS A 187 -6.98 0.43 -6.84
CA LYS A 187 -8.23 0.96 -7.41
C LYS A 187 -8.78 2.06 -6.51
N GLY A 188 -8.90 3.29 -7.06
CA GLY A 188 -9.24 4.46 -6.26
C GLY A 188 -8.24 4.63 -5.10
N PHE A 189 -8.75 4.84 -3.89
CA PHE A 189 -7.93 4.95 -2.68
C PHE A 189 -7.79 3.63 -1.91
N LYS A 190 -7.92 2.48 -2.58
CA LYS A 190 -7.90 1.15 -1.94
C LYS A 190 -6.90 0.22 -2.62
N ILE A 191 -6.34 -0.66 -1.80
CA ILE A 191 -5.60 -1.83 -2.26
C ILE A 191 -6.62 -2.94 -2.47
N VAL A 192 -6.61 -3.57 -3.64
CA VAL A 192 -7.46 -4.72 -3.97
C VAL A 192 -6.56 -5.95 -4.15
N ASN A 193 -6.99 -7.07 -3.62
CA ASN A 193 -6.27 -8.35 -3.70
C ASN A 193 -6.76 -9.17 -4.88
#